data_487a079993a84fcade89d85c144ea010
#
_entry.id   487a079993a84fcade89d85c144ea010
#
_cell.length_a   1.000
_cell.length_b   1.000
_cell.length_c   1.000
_cell.angle_alpha   90.00
_cell.angle_beta   90.00
_cell.angle_gamma   90.00
#
_symmetry.space_group_name_H-M   'P 1'
#
loop_
_entity.id
_entity.type
_entity.pdbx_description
1 polymer ?
#
loop_
_entity_poly.entity_id
_entity_poly.type
_entity_poly.pdbx_seq_one_letter_code
_entity_poly.pdbx_strand_id
1 'polypeptide(L)'
;AASLVASSFATAMGCHAEAFTITEPVDFALTPALLIVVLGILCALVSVFFCQALHSSGHLFKKYLPNPYLRIAVGALVIILLTIILQTSAYSGAGVNLIEEAFLGEAPKMAFLWKIIFTAITLGVGFKGGEIVPSFCIGATLGCLFGTLVGLSPSLCAAVGMVAVFC
;
A
#
# COMPACT_ATOMS: atom_id res chain seq x y z
N ALA A 1 9.46 5.12 -25.89
CA ALA A 1 8.70 5.96 -26.84
C ALA A 1 7.21 6.02 -26.48
N ALA A 2 6.50 4.88 -26.32
CA ALA A 2 5.06 4.87 -26.01
C ALA A 2 4.70 5.59 -24.70
N SER A 3 5.48 5.42 -23.63
CA SER A 3 5.26 6.10 -22.33
C SER A 3 5.40 7.62 -22.43
N LEU A 4 6.34 8.12 -23.22
CA LEU A 4 6.53 9.57 -23.43
C LEU A 4 5.34 10.17 -24.18
N VAL A 5 4.87 9.49 -25.22
CA VAL A 5 3.68 9.94 -25.98
C VAL A 5 2.42 9.92 -25.07
N ALA A 6 2.22 8.85 -24.31
CA ALA A 6 1.10 8.75 -23.38
C ALA A 6 1.16 9.84 -22.29
N SER A 7 2.33 10.09 -21.72
CA SER A 7 2.53 11.14 -20.71
C SER A 7 2.27 12.54 -21.30
N SER A 8 2.80 12.84 -22.48
CA SER A 8 2.57 14.12 -23.15
C SER A 8 1.10 14.33 -23.49
N PHE A 9 0.41 13.27 -23.93
CA PHE A 9 -1.02 13.33 -24.22
C PHE A 9 -1.85 13.54 -22.94
N ALA A 10 -1.54 12.81 -21.87
CA ALA A 10 -2.20 12.97 -20.57
C ALA A 10 -2.05 14.41 -20.03
N THR A 11 -0.85 14.96 -20.11
CA THR A 11 -0.58 16.35 -19.71
C THR A 11 -1.36 17.36 -20.56
N ALA A 12 -1.45 17.12 -21.88
CA ALA A 12 -2.24 17.96 -22.77
C ALA A 12 -3.75 17.90 -22.49
N MET A 13 -4.24 16.78 -21.94
CA MET A 13 -5.61 16.58 -21.50
C MET A 13 -5.90 17.13 -20.08
N GLY A 14 -4.90 17.76 -19.43
CA GLY A 14 -5.04 18.33 -18.09
C GLY A 14 -4.85 17.34 -16.94
N CYS A 15 -4.36 16.11 -17.22
CA CYS A 15 -3.98 15.18 -16.17
C CYS A 15 -2.63 15.59 -15.58
N HIS A 16 -2.59 15.80 -14.28
CA HIS A 16 -1.34 16.03 -13.55
C HIS A 16 -0.73 14.69 -13.15
N ALA A 17 0.60 14.57 -13.32
CA ALA A 17 1.33 13.42 -12.79
C ALA A 17 1.37 13.52 -11.27
N GLU A 18 1.01 12.46 -10.58
CA GLU A 18 1.20 12.37 -9.13
C GLU A 18 2.69 12.32 -8.81
N ALA A 19 3.17 13.32 -8.07
CA ALA A 19 4.56 13.43 -7.65
C ALA A 19 4.62 13.48 -6.13
N PHE A 20 5.24 12.47 -5.54
CA PHE A 20 5.50 12.43 -4.11
C PHE A 20 6.85 13.11 -3.82
N THR A 21 6.81 14.24 -3.14
CA THR A 21 8.02 15.02 -2.83
C THR A 21 8.51 14.70 -1.42
N ILE A 22 9.82 14.44 -1.31
CA ILE A 22 10.49 14.32 -0.01
C ILE A 22 10.70 15.74 0.51
N THR A 23 10.09 16.08 1.63
CA THR A 23 10.02 17.46 2.17
C THR A 23 11.31 17.85 2.90
N GLU A 24 12.05 16.90 3.45
CA GLU A 24 13.22 17.19 4.27
C GLU A 24 14.47 16.48 3.74
N PRO A 25 15.55 17.23 3.45
CA PRO A 25 16.84 16.61 3.14
C PRO A 25 17.37 15.93 4.41
N VAL A 26 17.83 14.70 4.29
CA VAL A 26 18.45 13.96 5.39
C VAL A 26 19.95 14.05 5.25
N ASP A 27 20.64 14.53 6.28
CA ASP A 27 22.09 14.45 6.37
C ASP A 27 22.53 12.98 6.40
N PHE A 28 23.43 12.62 5.48
CA PHE A 28 23.99 11.27 5.42
C PHE A 28 24.90 11.03 6.62
N ALA A 29 24.30 10.61 7.74
CA ALA A 29 25.01 10.14 8.92
C ALA A 29 24.88 8.61 9.03
N LEU A 30 25.80 7.98 9.73
CA LEU A 30 25.80 6.53 9.91
C LEU A 30 24.52 6.02 10.60
N THR A 31 24.00 6.79 11.56
CA THR A 31 22.80 6.43 12.33
C THR A 31 21.55 6.34 11.46
N PRO A 32 21.17 7.37 10.65
CA PRO A 32 20.05 7.24 9.70
C PRO A 32 20.23 6.09 8.71
N ALA A 33 21.45 5.84 8.22
CA ALA A 33 21.72 4.76 7.28
C ALA A 33 21.42 3.38 7.89
N LEU A 34 21.84 3.12 9.14
CA LEU A 34 21.51 1.86 9.83
C LEU A 34 20.01 1.71 10.06
N LEU A 35 19.30 2.78 10.39
CA LEU A 35 17.86 2.76 10.60
C LEU A 35 17.10 2.47 9.28
N ILE A 36 17.57 2.98 8.16
CA ILE A 36 17.03 2.65 6.83
C ILE A 36 17.23 1.17 6.50
N VAL A 37 18.36 0.57 6.87
CA VAL A 37 18.59 -0.88 6.70
C VAL A 37 17.58 -1.69 7.54
N VAL A 38 17.35 -1.28 8.78
CA VAL A 38 16.32 -1.92 9.64
C VAL A 38 14.93 -1.80 9.02
N LEU A 39 14.57 -0.62 8.51
CA LEU A 39 13.33 -0.42 7.77
C LEU A 39 13.23 -1.36 6.57
N GLY A 40 14.31 -1.52 5.80
CA GLY A 40 14.35 -2.45 4.66
C GLY A 40 14.07 -3.89 5.07
N ILE A 41 14.64 -4.36 6.19
CA ILE A 41 14.36 -5.70 6.73
C ILE A 41 12.88 -5.85 7.13
N LEU A 42 12.33 -4.84 7.80
CA LEU A 42 10.90 -4.84 8.17
C LEU A 42 10.00 -4.86 6.93
N CYS A 43 10.33 -4.07 5.91
CA CYS A 43 9.61 -4.05 4.63
C CYS A 43 9.65 -5.42 3.94
N ALA A 44 10.81 -6.09 3.94
CA ALA A 44 10.94 -7.45 3.39
C ALA A 44 10.05 -8.46 4.12
N LEU A 45 10.01 -8.43 5.46
CA LEU A 45 9.12 -9.28 6.25
C LEU A 45 7.64 -9.01 5.94
N VAL A 46 7.25 -7.74 5.85
CA VAL A 46 5.87 -7.36 5.52
C VAL A 46 5.52 -7.74 4.08
N SER A 47 6.45 -7.64 3.13
CA SER A 47 6.27 -8.10 1.75
C SER A 47 5.99 -9.61 1.69
N VAL A 48 6.78 -10.42 2.38
CA VAL A 48 6.54 -11.88 2.49
C VAL A 48 5.19 -12.18 3.11
N PHE A 49 4.84 -11.46 4.20
CA PHE A 49 3.53 -11.61 4.85
C PHE A 49 2.38 -11.23 3.92
N PHE A 50 2.51 -10.15 3.16
CA PHE A 50 1.53 -9.72 2.17
C PHE A 50 1.33 -10.75 1.07
N CYS A 51 2.41 -11.29 0.49
CA CYS A 51 2.34 -12.35 -0.51
C CYS A 51 1.67 -13.61 0.03
N GLN A 52 1.99 -14.02 1.27
CA GLN A 52 1.33 -15.16 1.92
C GLN A 52 -0.16 -14.90 2.18
N ALA A 53 -0.52 -13.69 2.61
CA ALA A 53 -1.91 -13.31 2.82
C ALA A 53 -2.72 -13.38 1.52
N LEU A 54 -2.17 -12.87 0.40
CA LEU A 54 -2.79 -12.97 -0.91
C LEU A 54 -3.00 -14.42 -1.35
N HIS A 55 -1.97 -15.23 -1.24
CA HIS A 55 -2.02 -16.63 -1.66
C HIS A 55 -3.01 -17.45 -0.79
N SER A 56 -2.91 -17.29 0.53
CA SER A 56 -3.76 -17.99 1.49
C SER A 56 -5.23 -17.58 1.37
N SER A 57 -5.52 -16.30 1.19
CA SER A 57 -6.89 -15.81 1.01
C SER A 57 -7.52 -16.40 -0.24
N GLY A 58 -6.81 -16.41 -1.37
CA GLY A 58 -7.28 -16.99 -2.62
C GLY A 58 -7.58 -18.49 -2.51
N HIS A 59 -6.72 -19.24 -1.81
CA HIS A 59 -6.92 -20.67 -1.57
C HIS A 59 -8.10 -20.93 -0.63
N LEU A 60 -8.22 -20.13 0.44
CA LEU A 60 -9.27 -20.26 1.44
C LEU A 60 -10.65 -20.01 0.82
N PHE A 61 -10.81 -18.90 0.08
CA PHE A 61 -12.07 -18.57 -0.58
C PHE A 61 -12.47 -19.61 -1.63
N LYS A 62 -11.52 -20.14 -2.41
CA LYS A 62 -11.80 -21.22 -3.38
C LYS A 62 -12.24 -22.51 -2.70
N LYS A 63 -11.67 -22.83 -1.53
CA LYS A 63 -11.99 -24.04 -0.77
C LYS A 63 -13.39 -23.99 -0.17
N TYR A 64 -13.78 -22.86 0.45
CA TYR A 64 -15.08 -22.73 1.13
C TYR A 64 -16.22 -22.27 0.20
N LEU A 65 -15.90 -21.54 -0.86
CA LEU A 65 -16.86 -20.97 -1.81
C LEU A 65 -16.44 -21.35 -3.24
N PRO A 66 -16.70 -22.61 -3.67
CA PRO A 66 -16.31 -23.08 -5.01
C PRO A 66 -17.06 -22.34 -6.13
N ASN A 67 -18.28 -21.86 -5.88
CA ASN A 67 -19.04 -21.10 -6.83
C ASN A 67 -18.48 -19.65 -6.95
N PRO A 68 -17.98 -19.23 -8.14
CA PRO A 68 -17.35 -17.94 -8.31
C PRO A 68 -18.30 -16.75 -8.08
N TYR A 69 -19.58 -16.89 -8.41
CA TYR A 69 -20.58 -15.83 -8.22
C TYR A 69 -20.87 -15.59 -6.74
N LEU A 70 -21.06 -16.67 -5.97
CA LEU A 70 -21.25 -16.61 -4.53
C LEU A 70 -20.03 -16.05 -3.83
N ARG A 71 -18.83 -16.45 -4.27
CA ARG A 71 -17.57 -15.97 -3.70
C ARG A 71 -17.40 -14.48 -3.85
N ILE A 72 -17.68 -13.93 -5.04
CA ILE A 72 -17.61 -12.48 -5.31
C ILE A 72 -18.68 -11.74 -4.49
N ALA A 73 -19.93 -12.25 -4.41
CA ALA A 73 -21.00 -11.62 -3.64
C ALA A 73 -20.67 -11.57 -2.14
N VAL A 74 -20.19 -12.68 -1.57
CA VAL A 74 -19.76 -12.73 -0.15
C VAL A 74 -18.58 -11.81 0.09
N GLY A 75 -17.58 -11.79 -0.80
CA GLY A 75 -16.43 -10.90 -0.68
C GLY A 75 -16.81 -9.44 -0.73
N ALA A 76 -17.71 -9.04 -1.63
CA ALA A 76 -18.24 -7.68 -1.69
C ALA A 76 -18.95 -7.29 -0.38
N LEU A 77 -19.77 -8.18 0.15
CA LEU A 77 -20.48 -7.96 1.42
C LEU A 77 -19.50 -7.79 2.59
N VAL A 78 -18.45 -8.60 2.66
CA VAL A 78 -17.40 -8.47 3.69
C VAL A 78 -16.67 -7.14 3.58
N ILE A 79 -16.31 -6.70 2.37
CA ILE A 79 -15.63 -5.42 2.15
C ILE A 79 -16.54 -4.26 2.57
N ILE A 80 -17.83 -4.29 2.20
CA ILE A 80 -18.80 -3.26 2.60
C ILE A 80 -18.91 -3.22 4.12
N LEU A 81 -19.06 -4.37 4.78
CA LEU A 81 -19.17 -4.46 6.23
C LEU A 81 -17.92 -3.90 6.93
N LEU A 82 -16.72 -4.25 6.45
CA LEU A 82 -15.46 -3.71 6.97
C LEU A 82 -15.36 -2.18 6.78
N THR A 83 -15.80 -1.68 5.63
CA THR A 83 -15.82 -0.23 5.36
C THR A 83 -16.76 0.51 6.30
N ILE A 84 -17.93 -0.06 6.60
CA ILE A 84 -18.88 0.51 7.55
C ILE A 84 -18.33 0.48 8.99
N ILE A 85 -17.71 -0.63 9.40
CA ILE A 85 -17.11 -0.77 10.74
C ILE A 85 -15.98 0.23 10.95
N LEU A 86 -15.11 0.41 9.94
CA LEU A 86 -13.98 1.34 10.01
C LEU A 86 -14.39 2.80 9.75
N GLN A 87 -15.64 3.04 9.32
CA GLN A 87 -16.17 4.36 8.96
C GLN A 87 -15.31 5.15 7.98
N THR A 88 -14.51 4.44 7.16
CA THR A 88 -13.62 5.05 6.17
C THR A 88 -13.52 4.20 4.92
N SER A 89 -13.50 4.86 3.78
CA SER A 89 -13.25 4.23 2.47
C SER A 89 -11.78 4.30 2.02
N ALA A 90 -10.89 4.87 2.85
CA ALA A 90 -9.49 5.10 2.50
C ALA A 90 -8.71 3.83 2.14
N TYR A 91 -9.12 2.68 2.72
CA TYR A 91 -8.49 1.37 2.45
C TYR A 91 -9.03 0.70 1.18
N SER A 92 -10.15 1.18 0.65
CA SER A 92 -10.74 0.68 -0.60
C SER A 92 -10.03 1.29 -1.83
N GLY A 93 -9.96 0.55 -2.94
CA GLY A 93 -9.32 1.02 -4.16
C GLY A 93 -7.79 1.10 -4.09
N ALA A 94 -7.18 2.03 -4.84
CA ALA A 94 -5.73 2.16 -4.98
C ALA A 94 -5.03 2.60 -3.67
N GLY A 95 -5.63 3.52 -2.92
CA GLY A 95 -5.08 4.04 -1.66
C GLY A 95 -4.05 5.16 -1.86
N VAL A 96 -4.16 5.93 -2.94
CA VAL A 96 -3.27 7.07 -3.23
C VAL A 96 -3.32 8.08 -2.11
N ASN A 97 -4.52 8.40 -1.60
CA ASN A 97 -4.69 9.32 -0.48
C ASN A 97 -3.90 8.89 0.78
N LEU A 98 -3.85 7.56 1.05
CA LEU A 98 -3.05 7.03 2.16
C LEU A 98 -1.54 7.18 1.92
N ILE A 99 -1.10 7.14 0.66
CA ILE A 99 0.29 7.39 0.29
C ILE A 99 0.61 8.87 0.55
N GLU A 100 -0.26 9.79 0.11
CA GLU A 100 -0.10 11.23 0.36
C GLU A 100 -0.04 11.53 1.86
N GLU A 101 -0.98 11.01 2.66
CA GLU A 101 -0.96 11.12 4.13
C GLU A 101 0.32 10.56 4.73
N ALA A 102 0.87 9.45 4.18
CA ALA A 102 2.12 8.87 4.64
C ALA A 102 3.33 9.76 4.36
N PHE A 103 3.35 10.45 3.21
CA PHE A 103 4.40 11.42 2.91
C PHE A 103 4.30 12.70 3.76
N LEU A 104 3.11 13.08 4.19
CA LEU A 104 2.87 14.18 5.13
C LEU A 104 3.15 13.79 6.60
N GLY A 105 3.33 12.52 6.89
CA GLY A 105 3.55 12.01 8.26
C GLY A 105 2.26 11.82 9.06
N GLU A 106 1.09 11.90 8.44
CA GLU A 106 -0.22 11.87 9.09
C GLU A 106 -0.96 10.53 8.92
N ALA A 107 -0.34 9.53 8.27
CA ALA A 107 -0.98 8.25 8.01
C ALA A 107 -1.36 7.52 9.32
N PRO A 108 -2.55 6.87 9.36
CA PRO A 108 -2.97 6.08 10.52
C PRO A 108 -1.97 4.93 10.79
N LYS A 109 -1.62 4.74 12.06
CA LYS A 109 -0.59 3.76 12.49
C LYS A 109 -0.85 2.33 12.02
N MET A 110 -2.11 1.93 11.86
CA MET A 110 -2.52 0.59 11.43
C MET A 110 -2.91 0.54 9.95
N ALA A 111 -2.66 1.60 9.18
CA ALA A 111 -3.08 1.68 7.79
C ALA A 111 -2.51 0.54 6.93
N PHE A 112 -1.23 0.19 7.11
CA PHE A 112 -0.58 -0.89 6.37
C PHE A 112 -1.28 -2.25 6.60
N LEU A 113 -1.69 -2.57 7.84
CA LEU A 113 -2.38 -3.84 8.14
C LEU A 113 -3.78 -3.89 7.52
N TRP A 114 -4.55 -2.82 7.67
CA TRP A 114 -5.88 -2.75 7.06
C TRP A 114 -5.80 -2.84 5.54
N LYS A 115 -4.80 -2.20 4.93
CA LYS A 115 -4.58 -2.29 3.49
C LYS A 115 -4.26 -3.71 3.04
N ILE A 116 -3.43 -4.45 3.78
CA ILE A 116 -3.15 -5.87 3.52
C ILE A 116 -4.46 -6.69 3.56
N ILE A 117 -5.27 -6.51 4.60
CA ILE A 117 -6.53 -7.26 4.78
C ILE A 117 -7.50 -6.97 3.64
N PHE A 118 -7.76 -5.69 3.34
CA PHE A 118 -8.66 -5.30 2.25
C PHE A 118 -8.20 -5.85 0.90
N THR A 119 -6.91 -5.73 0.61
CA THR A 119 -6.34 -6.23 -0.66
C THR A 119 -6.40 -7.76 -0.74
N ALA A 120 -6.06 -8.45 0.35
CA ALA A 120 -6.11 -9.91 0.40
C ALA A 120 -7.54 -10.46 0.21
N ILE A 121 -8.54 -9.82 0.81
CA ILE A 121 -9.94 -10.19 0.60
C ILE A 121 -10.34 -9.89 -0.85
N THR A 122 -10.10 -8.68 -1.35
CA THR A 122 -10.51 -8.24 -2.68
C THR A 122 -9.96 -9.16 -3.77
N LEU A 123 -8.66 -9.41 -3.77
CA LEU A 123 -8.02 -10.27 -4.77
C LEU A 123 -8.33 -11.75 -4.52
N GLY A 124 -8.43 -12.17 -3.25
CA GLY A 124 -8.70 -13.54 -2.85
C GLY A 124 -10.07 -14.06 -3.30
N VAL A 125 -11.10 -13.21 -3.28
CA VAL A 125 -12.44 -13.57 -3.75
C VAL A 125 -12.56 -13.56 -5.28
N GLY A 126 -11.56 -13.02 -6.00
CA GLY A 126 -11.47 -13.08 -7.45
C GLY A 126 -11.84 -11.79 -8.17
N PHE A 127 -11.89 -10.65 -7.47
CA PHE A 127 -11.95 -9.36 -8.15
C PHE A 127 -10.68 -9.14 -8.98
N LYS A 128 -10.85 -8.61 -10.17
CA LYS A 128 -9.71 -8.24 -11.02
C LYS A 128 -9.09 -6.94 -10.51
N GLY A 129 -7.83 -6.99 -10.14
CA GLY A 129 -7.06 -5.85 -9.64
C GLY A 129 -5.57 -6.11 -9.69
N GLY A 130 -4.78 -5.06 -9.52
CA GLY A 130 -3.32 -5.13 -9.40
C GLY A 130 -2.90 -5.14 -7.93
N GLU A 131 -1.79 -5.81 -7.65
CA GLU A 131 -1.16 -5.86 -6.32
C GLU A 131 -0.06 -4.80 -6.14
N ILE A 132 0.38 -4.16 -7.25
CA ILE A 132 1.49 -3.21 -7.27
C ILE A 132 1.16 -1.95 -6.45
N VAL A 133 0.03 -1.28 -6.76
CA VAL A 133 -0.32 -0.03 -6.05
C VAL A 133 -0.65 -0.27 -4.58
N PRO A 134 -1.39 -1.33 -4.18
CA PRO A 134 -1.51 -1.69 -2.78
C PRO A 134 -0.18 -1.96 -2.07
N SER A 135 0.81 -2.59 -2.72
CA SER A 135 2.13 -2.79 -2.12
C SER A 135 2.86 -1.47 -1.85
N PHE A 136 2.76 -0.51 -2.77
CA PHE A 136 3.27 0.85 -2.54
C PHE A 136 2.62 1.52 -1.34
N CYS A 137 1.29 1.42 -1.22
CA CYS A 137 0.55 1.98 -0.10
C CYS A 137 0.95 1.33 1.24
N ILE A 138 1.10 0.00 1.27
CA ILE A 138 1.56 -0.74 2.46
C ILE A 138 2.96 -0.29 2.86
N GLY A 139 3.87 -0.18 1.90
CA GLY A 139 5.24 0.26 2.13
C GLY A 139 5.34 1.70 2.61
N ALA A 140 4.62 2.63 1.98
CA ALA A 140 4.59 4.04 2.36
C ALA A 140 4.06 4.23 3.79
N THR A 141 2.93 3.60 4.14
CA THR A 141 2.32 3.71 5.48
C THR A 141 3.15 3.04 6.57
N LEU A 142 3.81 1.92 6.27
CA LEU A 142 4.77 1.28 7.18
C LEU A 142 6.02 2.16 7.38
N GLY A 143 6.54 2.74 6.30
CA GLY A 143 7.68 3.66 6.36
C GLY A 143 7.37 4.92 7.17
N CYS A 144 6.20 5.52 6.96
CA CYS A 144 5.71 6.64 7.76
C CYS A 144 5.64 6.30 9.26
N LEU A 145 5.05 5.15 9.61
CA LEU A 145 5.00 4.67 11.00
C LEU A 145 6.39 4.51 11.60
N PHE A 146 7.31 3.90 10.86
CA PHE A 146 8.69 3.72 11.32
C PHE A 146 9.40 5.06 11.51
N GLY A 147 9.29 5.99 10.55
CA GLY A 147 9.88 7.31 10.62
C GLY A 147 9.41 8.10 11.85
N THR A 148 8.10 8.10 12.11
CA THR A 148 7.51 8.76 13.29
C THR A 148 7.95 8.14 14.61
N LEU A 149 8.15 6.81 14.68
CA LEU A 149 8.60 6.13 15.90
C LEU A 149 10.08 6.38 16.22
N VAL A 150 10.91 6.47 15.18
CA VAL A 150 12.39 6.58 15.34
C VAL A 150 12.86 8.03 15.27
N GLY A 151 11.97 8.98 14.90
CA GLY A 151 12.31 10.40 14.78
C GLY A 151 13.07 10.73 13.49
N LEU A 152 12.95 9.90 12.45
CA LEU A 152 13.42 10.19 11.10
C LEU A 152 12.32 10.91 10.30
N SER A 153 12.73 11.57 9.21
CA SER A 153 11.76 12.18 8.28
C SER A 153 10.74 11.15 7.78
N PRO A 154 9.43 11.32 8.11
CA PRO A 154 8.40 10.39 7.68
C PRO A 154 8.31 10.26 6.15
N SER A 155 8.50 11.37 5.42
CA SER A 155 8.45 11.38 3.96
C SER A 155 9.58 10.54 3.33
N LEU A 156 10.79 10.60 3.86
CA LEU A 156 11.90 9.76 3.41
C LEU A 156 11.62 8.29 3.70
N CYS A 157 11.20 7.97 4.92
CA CYS A 157 10.91 6.59 5.32
C CYS A 157 9.72 6.02 4.52
N ALA A 158 8.72 6.83 4.19
CA ALA A 158 7.61 6.45 3.33
C ALA A 158 8.08 6.14 1.91
N ALA A 159 8.96 6.98 1.33
CA ALA A 159 9.53 6.75 0.01
C ALA A 159 10.36 5.45 -0.05
N VAL A 160 11.23 5.23 0.95
CA VAL A 160 12.03 4.00 1.05
C VAL A 160 11.12 2.79 1.24
N GLY A 161 10.14 2.86 2.14
CA GLY A 161 9.20 1.78 2.41
C GLY A 161 8.38 1.41 1.18
N MET A 162 7.91 2.41 0.42
CA MET A 162 7.16 2.21 -0.82
C MET A 162 7.92 1.36 -1.84
N VAL A 163 9.21 1.66 -2.04
CA VAL A 163 10.06 0.90 -2.97
C VAL A 163 10.45 -0.45 -2.38
N ALA A 164 10.82 -0.51 -1.09
CA ALA A 164 11.32 -1.71 -0.45
C ALA A 164 10.28 -2.84 -0.30
N VAL A 165 9.00 -2.54 -0.15
CA VAL A 165 7.94 -3.56 -0.08
C VAL A 165 7.64 -4.13 -1.47
N PHE A 166 7.83 -3.32 -2.52
CA PHE A 166 7.58 -3.74 -3.91
C PHE A 166 8.71 -4.60 -4.47
N CYS A 167 9.97 -4.35 -4.10
CA CYS A 167 11.13 -5.14 -4.54
C CYS A 167 11.18 -6.51 -3.90
#